data_1297e8271f2fba949df056d98561ed3e
#
_entry.id   1297e8271f2fba949df056d98561ed3e
#
_cell.length_a   1.000
_cell.length_b   1.000
_cell.length_c   1.000
_cell.angle_alpha   90.00
_cell.angle_beta   90.00
_cell.angle_gamma   90.00
#
_symmetry.space_group_name_H-M   'P 1'
#
loop_
_entity.id
_entity.type
_entity.pdbx_description
1 polymer ?
#
loop_
_entity_poly.entity_id
_entity_poly.type
_entity_poly.pdbx_seq_one_letter_code
_entity_poly.pdbx_strand_id
1 'polypeptide(L)'
;FIEQLIEAWKNDKEGQVFTPSLHLSWEEYDRMKESKKITPYSGTTVEVDKFGYALAFSKAMIPVIRNEEKVRKILDKSPVRRHIGLYSYTYDALKKYFEVEASPYELPEGLEQMRFLHNRIPVKMIDVDYRNRKSMSGVDSPEDIERAEKIIAEFGEFNLSPE
;
A
#
# COMPACT_ATOMS: atom_id res chain seq x y z
N PHE A 1 -9.35 -7.58 -2.12
CA PHE A 1 -8.82 -6.28 -2.60
C PHE A 1 -9.26 -5.97 -4.02
N ILE A 2 -9.20 -6.94 -4.95
CA ILE A 2 -9.58 -6.72 -6.36
C ILE A 2 -11.02 -6.22 -6.45
N GLU A 3 -11.98 -6.85 -5.76
CA GLU A 3 -13.38 -6.41 -5.71
C GLU A 3 -13.52 -4.98 -5.18
N GLN A 4 -12.85 -4.67 -4.06
CA GLN A 4 -12.87 -3.33 -3.45
C GLN A 4 -12.28 -2.27 -4.40
N LEU A 5 -11.21 -2.62 -5.12
CA LEU A 5 -10.60 -1.75 -6.11
C LEU A 5 -11.52 -1.50 -7.31
N ILE A 6 -12.17 -2.57 -7.83
CA ILE A 6 -13.12 -2.48 -8.95
C ILE A 6 -14.35 -1.65 -8.54
N GLU A 7 -14.86 -1.84 -7.34
CA GLU A 7 -16.00 -1.08 -6.82
C GLU A 7 -15.67 0.41 -6.70
N ALA A 8 -14.52 0.74 -6.14
CA ALA A 8 -14.05 2.11 -6.05
C ALA A 8 -13.90 2.77 -7.43
N TRP A 9 -13.31 2.03 -8.40
CA TRP A 9 -13.17 2.51 -9.77
C TRP A 9 -14.53 2.72 -10.48
N LYS A 10 -15.53 1.87 -10.21
CA LYS A 10 -16.88 2.05 -10.75
C LYS A 10 -17.58 3.30 -10.21
N ASN A 11 -17.31 3.64 -8.95
CA ASN A 11 -17.95 4.75 -8.25
C ASN A 11 -17.26 6.10 -8.47
N ASP A 12 -16.01 6.12 -8.88
CA ASP A 12 -15.23 7.33 -9.16
C ASP A 12 -14.87 7.40 -10.66
N LYS A 13 -15.66 8.17 -11.40
CA LYS A 13 -15.49 8.32 -12.87
C LYS A 13 -14.38 9.28 -13.25
N GLU A 14 -13.88 10.07 -12.31
CA GLU A 14 -12.82 11.06 -12.55
C GLU A 14 -11.45 10.50 -12.19
N GLY A 15 -11.40 9.46 -11.38
CA GLY A 15 -10.16 8.80 -10.99
C GLY A 15 -9.47 8.13 -12.21
N GLN A 16 -8.17 8.29 -12.30
CA GLN A 16 -7.37 7.77 -13.40
C GLN A 16 -6.46 6.61 -12.98
N VAL A 17 -5.94 6.67 -11.77
CA VAL A 17 -5.06 5.66 -11.16
C VAL A 17 -5.57 5.34 -9.78
N PHE A 18 -5.77 4.06 -9.49
CA PHE A 18 -6.22 3.59 -8.19
C PHE A 18 -5.28 2.51 -7.67
N THR A 19 -4.98 2.55 -6.38
CA THR A 19 -4.18 1.53 -5.71
C THR A 19 -4.63 1.36 -4.27
N PRO A 20 -4.62 0.13 -3.71
CA PRO A 20 -5.05 -0.09 -2.34
C PRO A 20 -4.03 0.35 -1.30
N SER A 21 -4.52 0.76 -0.15
CA SER A 21 -3.73 0.90 1.07
C SER A 21 -4.45 0.32 2.28
N LEU A 22 -3.67 -0.13 3.25
CA LEU A 22 -4.14 -0.59 4.53
C LEU A 22 -3.73 0.41 5.61
N HIS A 23 -4.70 0.89 6.37
CA HIS A 23 -4.44 1.72 7.54
C HIS A 23 -4.02 0.82 8.70
N LEU A 24 -2.75 0.86 9.07
CA LEU A 24 -2.18 -0.07 10.03
C LEU A 24 -2.75 0.14 11.45
N SER A 25 -3.13 -0.95 12.10
CA SER A 25 -3.28 -0.96 13.55
C SER A 25 -1.93 -0.67 14.21
N TRP A 26 -1.94 -0.33 15.51
CA TRP A 26 -0.68 -0.12 16.24
C TRP A 26 0.17 -1.40 16.31
N GLU A 27 -0.47 -2.56 16.39
CA GLU A 27 0.23 -3.85 16.37
C GLU A 27 0.90 -4.13 15.01
N GLU A 28 0.20 -3.84 13.90
CA GLU A 28 0.76 -3.97 12.55
C GLU A 28 1.88 -2.97 12.28
N TYR A 29 1.74 -1.74 12.80
CA TYR A 29 2.80 -0.73 12.78
C TYR A 29 4.05 -1.23 13.50
N ASP A 30 3.91 -1.78 14.70
CA ASP A 30 5.04 -2.30 15.49
C ASP A 30 5.72 -3.46 14.77
N ARG A 31 4.95 -4.40 14.22
CA ARG A 31 5.48 -5.50 13.40
C ARG A 31 6.25 -4.99 12.18
N MET A 32 5.71 -4.01 11.47
CA MET A 32 6.39 -3.41 10.33
C MET A 32 7.67 -2.69 10.75
N LYS A 33 7.65 -1.95 11.86
CA LYS A 33 8.80 -1.25 12.42
C LYS A 33 9.94 -2.22 12.79
N GLU A 34 9.61 -3.35 13.41
CA GLU A 34 10.60 -4.38 13.74
C GLU A 34 11.12 -5.08 12.47
N SER A 35 10.24 -5.44 11.53
CA SER A 35 10.65 -6.04 10.25
C SER A 35 11.62 -5.15 9.47
N LYS A 36 11.41 -3.84 9.48
CA LYS A 36 12.28 -2.89 8.79
C LYS A 36 13.68 -2.74 9.42
N LYS A 37 13.92 -3.21 10.63
CA LYS A 37 15.28 -3.31 11.18
C LYS A 37 16.11 -4.38 10.47
N ILE A 38 15.47 -5.41 9.94
CA ILE A 38 16.10 -6.54 9.23
C ILE A 38 16.07 -6.29 7.72
N THR A 39 14.91 -5.89 7.20
CA THR A 39 14.67 -5.64 5.78
C THR A 39 14.17 -4.20 5.57
N PRO A 40 15.03 -3.17 5.63
CA PRO A 40 14.63 -1.75 5.65
C PRO A 40 13.85 -1.31 4.41
N TYR A 41 14.06 -1.96 3.28
CA TYR A 41 13.42 -1.64 2.00
C TYR A 41 12.18 -2.48 1.70
N SER A 42 11.81 -3.44 2.56
CA SER A 42 10.59 -4.24 2.42
C SER A 42 9.36 -3.44 2.83
N GLY A 43 8.30 -3.55 2.05
CA GLY A 43 7.04 -2.84 2.29
C GLY A 43 7.13 -1.34 2.02
N THR A 44 6.12 -0.83 1.36
CA THR A 44 5.98 0.59 1.01
C THR A 44 4.90 1.22 1.87
N THR A 45 5.12 2.44 2.31
CA THR A 45 4.11 3.26 3.01
C THR A 45 3.67 4.42 2.13
N VAL A 46 2.53 5.01 2.46
CA VAL A 46 1.92 6.10 1.70
C VAL A 46 1.27 7.11 2.63
N GLU A 47 1.49 8.38 2.36
CA GLU A 47 0.71 9.49 2.93
C GLU A 47 -0.44 9.86 1.98
N VAL A 48 -1.58 10.17 2.56
CA VAL A 48 -2.84 10.40 1.82
C VAL A 48 -3.48 11.69 2.28
N ASP A 49 -3.94 12.49 1.33
CA ASP A 49 -4.68 13.71 1.62
C ASP A 49 -6.12 13.44 2.09
N LYS A 50 -6.82 14.51 2.49
CA LYS A 50 -8.21 14.42 2.95
C LYS A 50 -9.22 13.95 1.89
N PHE A 51 -8.82 13.98 0.62
CA PHE A 51 -9.65 13.54 -0.50
C PHE A 51 -9.33 12.11 -0.95
N GLY A 52 -8.35 11.46 -0.30
CA GLY A 52 -7.94 10.09 -0.61
C GLY A 52 -6.89 9.99 -1.71
N TYR A 53 -6.17 11.06 -2.05
CA TYR A 53 -5.08 11.01 -3.02
C TYR A 53 -3.73 10.88 -2.35
N ALA A 54 -2.84 10.12 -2.97
CA ALA A 54 -1.48 9.95 -2.48
C ALA A 54 -0.70 11.26 -2.53
N LEU A 55 -0.06 11.62 -1.42
CA LEU A 55 0.87 12.74 -1.29
C LEU A 55 2.30 12.30 -1.50
N ALA A 56 2.67 11.15 -0.95
CA ALA A 56 4.00 10.56 -1.07
C ALA A 56 3.95 9.05 -0.86
N PHE A 57 4.85 8.33 -1.53
CA PHE A 57 5.17 6.93 -1.23
C PHE A 57 6.62 6.84 -0.77
N SER A 58 6.93 5.92 0.14
CA SER A 58 8.30 5.68 0.56
C SER A 58 8.52 4.25 1.04
N LYS A 59 9.76 3.77 0.87
CA LYS A 59 10.26 2.57 1.56
C LYS A 59 10.51 2.83 3.05
N ALA A 60 10.69 4.10 3.46
CA ALA A 60 10.68 4.48 4.87
C ALA A 60 9.26 4.41 5.44
N MET A 61 9.12 4.38 6.75
CA MET A 61 7.82 4.51 7.39
C MET A 61 7.42 5.99 7.48
N ILE A 62 6.44 6.39 6.66
CA ILE A 62 5.86 7.74 6.66
C ILE A 62 4.39 7.70 7.07
N PRO A 63 3.93 8.75 7.83
CA PRO A 63 4.72 9.83 8.42
C PRO A 63 5.61 9.36 9.58
N VAL A 64 6.69 10.10 9.82
CA VAL A 64 7.50 9.89 11.04
C VAL A 64 6.70 10.35 12.25
N ILE A 65 6.53 9.49 13.24
CA ILE A 65 5.78 9.79 14.45
C ILE A 65 6.72 10.35 15.51
N ARG A 66 6.72 11.68 15.68
CA ARG A 66 7.65 12.37 16.57
C ARG A 66 7.45 12.04 18.06
N ASN A 67 6.20 11.85 18.49
CA ASN A 67 5.85 11.50 19.89
C ASN A 67 4.84 10.36 19.88
N GLU A 68 5.35 9.14 19.69
CA GLU A 68 4.54 7.96 19.52
C GLU A 68 3.63 7.66 20.69
N GLU A 69 4.11 7.80 21.94
CA GLU A 69 3.31 7.56 23.15
C GLU A 69 2.08 8.48 23.24
N LYS A 70 2.26 9.75 22.87
CA LYS A 70 1.15 10.70 22.85
C LYS A 70 0.17 10.38 21.73
N VAL A 71 0.67 10.04 20.55
CA VAL A 71 -0.17 9.74 19.37
C VAL A 71 -0.99 8.47 19.61
N ARG A 72 -0.42 7.44 20.21
CA ARG A 72 -1.13 6.21 20.60
C ARG A 72 -2.31 6.44 21.57
N LYS A 73 -2.22 7.46 22.43
CA LYS A 73 -3.32 7.82 23.35
C LYS A 73 -4.47 8.56 22.68
N ILE A 74 -4.23 9.10 21.49
CA ILE A 74 -5.19 9.97 20.76
C ILE A 74 -5.82 9.21 19.58
N LEU A 75 -5.05 8.35 18.89
CA LEU A 75 -5.48 7.65 17.70
C LEU A 75 -5.62 6.15 17.96
N ASP A 76 -6.77 5.60 17.59
CA ASP A 76 -7.04 4.15 17.70
C ASP A 76 -6.16 3.31 16.76
N LYS A 77 -5.75 3.90 15.63
CA LYS A 77 -4.83 3.30 14.65
C LYS A 77 -3.62 4.19 14.43
N SER A 78 -2.53 3.59 13.94
CA SER A 78 -1.35 4.38 13.59
C SER A 78 -1.65 5.28 12.39
N PRO A 79 -1.02 6.46 12.24
CA PRO A 79 -1.20 7.30 11.06
C PRO A 79 -0.53 6.72 9.80
N VAL A 80 0.24 5.65 9.94
CA VAL A 80 0.97 5.02 8.84
C VAL A 80 0.04 4.11 8.03
N ARG A 81 0.08 4.25 6.71
CA ARG A 81 -0.64 3.40 5.77
C ARG A 81 0.35 2.55 4.98
N ARG A 82 0.08 1.26 4.89
CA ARG A 82 0.84 0.35 4.04
C ARG A 82 0.23 0.33 2.64
N HIS A 83 1.03 0.63 1.65
CA HIS A 83 0.64 0.48 0.25
C HIS A 83 0.63 -1.00 -0.16
N ILE A 84 -0.32 -1.38 -1.00
CA ILE A 84 -0.43 -2.70 -1.60
C ILE A 84 -0.22 -2.54 -3.10
N GLY A 85 0.82 -3.20 -3.66
CA GLY A 85 1.25 -3.07 -5.05
C GLY A 85 0.29 -3.70 -6.06
N LEU A 86 -0.95 -3.25 -6.06
CA LEU A 86 -1.99 -3.60 -7.02
C LEU A 86 -2.56 -2.30 -7.59
N TYR A 87 -2.74 -2.21 -8.91
CA TYR A 87 -3.18 -0.98 -9.55
C TYR A 87 -4.31 -1.22 -10.53
N SER A 88 -5.18 -0.22 -10.63
CA SER A 88 -6.12 -0.04 -11.73
C SER A 88 -5.84 1.29 -12.42
N TYR A 89 -5.80 1.27 -13.74
CA TYR A 89 -5.51 2.44 -14.56
C TYR A 89 -6.61 2.65 -15.58
N THR A 90 -6.91 3.90 -15.92
CA THR A 90 -7.52 4.19 -17.22
C THR A 90 -6.47 4.01 -18.31
N TYR A 91 -6.92 3.70 -19.52
CA TYR A 91 -6.02 3.58 -20.67
C TYR A 91 -5.18 4.85 -20.87
N ASP A 92 -5.79 6.02 -20.74
CA ASP A 92 -5.12 7.32 -20.92
C ASP A 92 -4.07 7.57 -19.83
N ALA A 93 -4.34 7.20 -18.58
CA ALA A 93 -3.35 7.31 -17.50
C ALA A 93 -2.14 6.40 -17.74
N LEU A 94 -2.39 5.17 -18.18
CA LEU A 94 -1.32 4.23 -18.50
C LEU A 94 -0.49 4.71 -19.71
N LYS A 95 -1.13 5.20 -20.75
CA LYS A 95 -0.45 5.80 -21.91
C LYS A 95 0.42 6.98 -21.47
N LYS A 96 -0.15 7.90 -20.68
CA LYS A 96 0.57 9.06 -20.17
C LYS A 96 1.77 8.69 -19.32
N TYR A 97 1.70 7.61 -18.54
CA TYR A 97 2.83 7.10 -17.74
C TYR A 97 4.09 6.83 -18.60
N PHE A 98 3.91 6.31 -19.82
CA PHE A 98 5.03 6.04 -20.74
C PHE A 98 5.52 7.28 -21.51
N GLU A 99 4.72 8.33 -21.54
CA GLU A 99 5.05 9.58 -22.23
C GLU A 99 5.75 10.61 -21.34
N VAL A 100 5.61 10.49 -20.01
CA VAL A 100 6.19 11.44 -19.05
C VAL A 100 7.56 11.00 -18.55
N GLU A 101 8.34 11.97 -18.08
CA GLU A 101 9.65 11.73 -17.52
C GLU A 101 9.58 10.89 -16.22
N ALA A 102 10.58 10.04 -16.03
CA ALA A 102 10.76 9.31 -14.79
C ALA A 102 11.02 10.26 -13.61
N SER A 103 10.48 9.92 -12.46
CA SER A 103 10.78 10.67 -11.24
C SER A 103 12.23 10.44 -10.81
N PRO A 104 12.93 11.48 -10.32
CA PRO A 104 14.26 11.29 -9.73
C PRO A 104 14.23 10.41 -8.47
N TYR A 105 13.06 10.13 -7.92
CA TYR A 105 12.85 9.29 -6.74
C TYR A 105 12.53 7.82 -7.08
N GLU A 106 12.22 7.49 -8.35
CA GLU A 106 11.92 6.12 -8.75
C GLU A 106 13.09 5.18 -8.47
N LEU A 107 14.29 5.55 -8.93
CA LEU A 107 15.47 4.71 -8.79
C LEU A 107 15.92 4.55 -7.33
N PRO A 108 16.06 5.62 -6.52
CA PRO A 108 16.47 5.49 -5.12
C PRO A 108 15.50 4.69 -4.26
N GLU A 109 14.21 4.89 -4.45
CA GLU A 109 13.15 4.21 -3.66
C GLU A 109 12.70 2.89 -4.28
N GLY A 110 13.02 2.64 -5.56
CA GLY A 110 12.48 1.48 -6.29
C GLY A 110 10.96 1.53 -6.39
N LEU A 111 10.39 2.72 -6.60
CA LEU A 111 8.95 2.99 -6.57
C LEU A 111 8.49 3.69 -7.85
N GLU A 112 8.08 2.92 -8.83
CA GLU A 112 7.62 3.38 -10.14
C GLU A 112 6.41 4.34 -10.08
N GLN A 113 5.54 4.19 -9.08
CA GLN A 113 4.40 5.07 -8.88
C GLN A 113 4.78 6.52 -8.52
N MET A 114 6.03 6.76 -8.13
CA MET A 114 6.55 8.12 -7.93
C MET A 114 6.50 8.95 -9.22
N ARG A 115 6.54 8.31 -10.39
CA ARG A 115 6.38 8.99 -11.68
C ARG A 115 5.02 9.66 -11.81
N PHE A 116 3.94 9.04 -11.36
CA PHE A 116 2.62 9.67 -11.35
C PHE A 116 2.63 10.95 -10.53
N LEU A 117 3.10 10.89 -9.29
CA LEU A 117 3.12 12.04 -8.39
C LEU A 117 4.01 13.16 -8.91
N HIS A 118 5.21 12.81 -9.41
CA HIS A 118 6.15 13.78 -9.98
C HIS A 118 5.54 14.55 -11.15
N ASN A 119 4.77 13.89 -11.98
CA ASN A 119 4.10 14.47 -13.13
C ASN A 119 2.67 14.95 -12.85
N ARG A 120 2.29 15.09 -11.57
CA ARG A 120 0.98 15.56 -11.13
C ARG A 120 -0.20 14.75 -11.68
N ILE A 121 0.01 13.45 -11.87
CA ILE A 121 -1.06 12.51 -12.18
C ILE A 121 -1.57 11.99 -10.84
N PRO A 122 -2.81 12.29 -10.48
CA PRO A 122 -3.34 11.92 -9.17
C PRO A 122 -3.50 10.39 -9.04
N VAL A 123 -3.04 9.85 -7.91
CA VAL A 123 -3.19 8.43 -7.55
C VAL A 123 -4.18 8.34 -6.41
N LYS A 124 -5.35 7.75 -6.67
CA LYS A 124 -6.40 7.53 -5.68
C LYS A 124 -6.07 6.33 -4.82
N MET A 125 -5.99 6.55 -3.51
CA MET A 125 -5.79 5.48 -2.54
C MET A 125 -7.14 4.90 -2.12
N ILE A 126 -7.25 3.58 -2.17
CA ILE A 126 -8.45 2.87 -1.74
C ILE A 126 -8.15 2.21 -0.41
N ASP A 127 -8.87 2.60 0.62
CA ASP A 127 -8.79 1.93 1.91
C ASP A 127 -9.41 0.55 1.79
N VAL A 128 -8.59 -0.48 2.03
CA VAL A 128 -9.02 -1.87 2.00
C VAL A 128 -8.83 -2.51 3.37
N ASP A 129 -9.61 -3.53 3.64
CA ASP A 129 -9.44 -4.38 4.80
C ASP A 129 -9.26 -5.85 4.39
N TYR A 130 -8.71 -6.63 5.29
CA TYR A 130 -8.52 -8.07 5.06
C TYR A 130 -9.75 -8.91 5.42
N ARG A 131 -10.90 -8.29 5.77
CA ARG A 131 -12.14 -8.98 6.16
C ARG A 131 -11.88 -10.09 7.17
N ASN A 132 -11.20 -9.75 8.28
CA ASN A 132 -10.77 -10.66 9.35
C ASN A 132 -9.74 -11.73 8.96
N ARG A 133 -9.08 -11.57 7.81
CA ARG A 133 -7.96 -12.44 7.41
C ARG A 133 -6.65 -11.82 7.84
N LYS A 134 -5.63 -12.67 8.04
CA LYS A 134 -4.29 -12.20 8.34
C LYS A 134 -3.70 -11.49 7.13
N SER A 135 -3.08 -10.34 7.36
CA SER A 135 -2.38 -9.62 6.30
C SER A 135 -1.18 -10.43 5.82
N MET A 136 -1.06 -10.61 4.51
CA MET A 136 0.12 -11.20 3.88
C MET A 136 0.95 -10.09 3.23
N SER A 137 2.27 -10.20 3.33
CA SER A 137 3.18 -9.42 2.49
C SER A 137 3.34 -10.09 1.13
N GLY A 138 3.86 -9.34 0.15
CA GLY A 138 4.28 -9.93 -1.12
C GLY A 138 5.34 -11.03 -0.90
N VAL A 139 5.53 -11.87 -1.91
CA VAL A 139 6.53 -12.92 -1.94
C VAL A 139 7.60 -12.47 -2.93
N ASP A 140 8.66 -11.88 -2.42
CA ASP A 140 9.75 -11.30 -3.22
C ASP A 140 11.10 -12.03 -2.95
N SER A 141 11.16 -12.86 -1.92
CA SER A 141 12.35 -13.60 -1.49
C SER A 141 12.02 -15.03 -1.04
N PRO A 142 13.01 -15.95 -0.97
CA PRO A 142 12.81 -17.29 -0.42
C PRO A 142 12.23 -17.29 1.00
N GLU A 143 12.62 -16.36 1.85
CA GLU A 143 12.15 -16.22 3.22
C GLU A 143 10.65 -15.84 3.25
N ASP A 144 10.19 -15.12 2.22
CA ASP A 144 8.78 -14.78 2.07
C ASP A 144 7.93 -16.00 1.74
N ILE A 145 8.47 -16.95 0.97
CA ILE A 145 7.82 -18.25 0.66
C ILE A 145 7.59 -19.02 1.96
N GLU A 146 8.64 -19.21 2.76
CA GLU A 146 8.51 -19.93 4.04
C GLU A 146 7.48 -19.28 4.98
N ARG A 147 7.43 -17.94 4.98
CA ARG A 147 6.44 -17.19 5.76
C ARG A 147 5.03 -17.39 5.23
N ALA A 148 4.85 -17.36 3.90
CA ALA A 148 3.56 -17.59 3.26
C ALA A 148 3.06 -19.02 3.53
N GLU A 149 3.92 -20.02 3.41
CA GLU A 149 3.59 -21.42 3.70
C GLU A 149 3.15 -21.62 5.16
N LYS A 150 3.83 -21.00 6.12
CA LYS A 150 3.41 -21.05 7.53
C LYS A 150 2.03 -20.44 7.74
N ILE A 151 1.73 -19.32 7.07
CA ILE A 151 0.41 -18.68 7.15
C ILE A 151 -0.67 -19.56 6.53
N ILE A 152 -0.39 -20.18 5.38
CA ILE A 152 -1.31 -21.11 4.72
C ILE A 152 -1.56 -22.34 5.58
N ALA A 153 -0.52 -22.91 6.19
CA ALA A 153 -0.65 -24.05 7.10
C ALA A 153 -1.50 -23.73 8.34
N GLU A 154 -1.41 -22.50 8.86
CA GLU A 154 -2.15 -22.06 10.06
C GLU A 154 -3.61 -21.67 9.76
N PHE A 155 -3.86 -21.00 8.63
CA PHE A 155 -5.16 -20.37 8.30
C PHE A 155 -5.88 -21.00 7.10
N GLY A 156 -5.25 -21.94 6.41
CA GLY A 156 -5.75 -22.56 5.18
C GLY A 156 -5.57 -21.70 3.93
N GLU A 157 -5.69 -22.32 2.77
CA GLU A 157 -5.74 -21.62 1.49
C GLU A 157 -7.10 -20.93 1.30
N PHE A 158 -7.07 -19.82 0.54
CA PHE A 158 -8.28 -19.17 0.11
C PHE A 158 -8.89 -19.91 -1.08
N ASN A 159 -9.89 -20.73 -0.82
CA ASN A 159 -10.70 -21.30 -1.90
C ASN A 159 -11.77 -20.30 -2.36
N LEU A 160 -11.62 -19.79 -3.59
CA LEU A 160 -12.71 -19.19 -4.32
C LEU A 160 -13.69 -20.34 -4.69
N SER A 161 -14.57 -20.72 -3.79
CA SER A 161 -15.72 -21.53 -4.18
C SER A 161 -16.61 -20.63 -5.05
N PRO A 162 -16.89 -20.98 -6.31
CA PRO A 162 -17.93 -20.29 -7.05
C PRO A 162 -19.25 -20.55 -6.32
N GLU A 163 -19.92 -19.49 -5.86
CA GLU A 163 -21.33 -19.54 -5.51
C GLU A 163 -22.18 -19.68 -6.78
#